data_28b8494c00b5a32b2475fe3d81989210
#
_entry.id   28b8494c00b5a32b2475fe3d81989210
#
_cell.length_a   1.000
_cell.length_b   1.000
_cell.length_c   1.000
_cell.angle_alpha   90.00
_cell.angle_beta   90.00
_cell.angle_gamma   90.00
#
_symmetry.space_group_name_H-M   'P 1'
#
loop_
_entity.id
_entity.type
_entity.pdbx_description
1 polymer ?
#
loop_
_entity_poly.entity_id
_entity_poly.type
_entity_poly.pdbx_seq_one_letter_code
_entity_poly.pdbx_strand_id
1 'polypeptide(L)'
;MATTDFIAAIELSSSKISGIAGKKSSDGSIQVLAYAREDASPFIHKGAIYNIDKAAQALTSIINKLEGQLNNSIAKVYVGIGGQSLRTVRNAVSRTLEEESIISQELVDEICDENRDVPLVDMSVLDVAPQEYKIDNTLHVEPVGVAGRYITGQFLNIVARASLKKNLEHSFEQAKVEIADDLLVAPTALAKAVLTENEMRSGCALVDFGADTTTVLVYKNNILRYLSVLPLGGNNITHDITSLQMEEEEAEKL
;
A
#
# COMPACT_ATOMS: atom_id res chain seq x y z
N MET A 1 -17.30 -15.49 23.40
CA MET A 1 -16.43 -14.31 23.31
C MET A 1 -17.06 -13.38 22.30
N ALA A 2 -17.41 -12.16 22.68
CA ALA A 2 -17.98 -11.20 21.73
C ALA A 2 -16.89 -10.84 20.72
N THR A 3 -17.09 -11.18 19.47
CA THR A 3 -16.27 -10.68 18.37
C THR A 3 -16.46 -9.17 18.33
N THR A 4 -15.42 -8.44 18.70
CA THR A 4 -15.45 -6.98 18.61
C THR A 4 -15.38 -6.63 17.13
N ASP A 5 -16.47 -6.11 16.57
CA ASP A 5 -16.61 -5.66 15.18
C ASP A 5 -15.80 -4.35 14.89
N PHE A 6 -14.65 -4.18 15.55
CA PHE A 6 -13.78 -3.04 15.28
C PHE A 6 -12.80 -3.35 14.16
N ILE A 7 -12.68 -2.40 13.26
CA ILE A 7 -11.61 -2.36 12.24
C ILE A 7 -10.59 -1.35 12.74
N ALA A 8 -9.34 -1.77 12.86
CA ALA A 8 -8.22 -0.89 13.19
C ALA A 8 -7.21 -0.89 12.05
N ALA A 9 -6.65 0.27 11.76
CA ALA A 9 -5.63 0.43 10.74
C ALA A 9 -4.50 1.33 11.24
N ILE A 10 -3.27 1.00 10.84
CA ILE A 10 -2.06 1.76 11.14
C ILE A 10 -1.34 2.10 9.85
N GLU A 11 -0.93 3.35 9.72
CA GLU A 11 -0.05 3.85 8.66
C GLU A 11 1.25 4.33 9.27
N LEU A 12 2.37 3.91 8.66
CA LEU A 12 3.71 4.36 9.01
C LEU A 12 4.22 5.30 7.92
N SER A 13 4.40 6.57 8.26
CA SER A 13 4.98 7.57 7.36
C SER A 13 6.24 8.19 7.97
N SER A 14 6.96 9.02 7.21
CA SER A 14 8.25 9.59 7.65
C SER A 14 8.11 10.56 8.81
N SER A 15 6.99 11.30 8.91
CA SER A 15 6.78 12.28 9.97
C SER A 15 5.99 11.73 11.15
N LYS A 16 5.14 10.72 10.93
CA LYS A 16 4.26 10.20 11.97
C LYS A 16 3.86 8.76 11.72
N ILE A 17 3.53 8.04 12.78
CA ILE A 17 2.69 6.85 12.73
C ILE A 17 1.28 7.26 13.13
N SER A 18 0.30 6.90 12.33
CA SER A 18 -1.11 7.18 12.58
C SER A 18 -1.89 5.89 12.73
N GLY A 19 -2.73 5.82 13.76
CA GLY A 19 -3.64 4.70 13.98
C GLY A 19 -5.07 5.21 14.06
N ILE A 20 -5.99 4.49 13.43
CA ILE A 20 -7.43 4.71 13.54
C ILE A 20 -8.13 3.40 13.90
N ALA A 21 -9.24 3.52 14.62
CA ALA A 21 -10.13 2.38 14.83
C ALA A 21 -11.58 2.84 14.73
N GLY A 22 -12.42 1.97 14.18
CA GLY A 22 -13.82 2.28 13.93
C GLY A 22 -14.68 1.05 13.74
N LYS A 23 -15.95 1.27 13.43
CA LYS A 23 -16.91 0.23 13.08
C LYS A 23 -17.42 0.42 11.67
N LYS A 24 -17.61 -0.70 10.97
CA LYS A 24 -18.29 -0.72 9.68
C LYS A 24 -19.81 -0.74 9.92
N SER A 25 -20.50 0.24 9.37
CA SER A 25 -21.97 0.31 9.39
C SER A 25 -22.57 -0.61 8.33
N SER A 26 -23.86 -0.89 8.44
CA SER A 26 -24.58 -1.74 7.48
C SER A 26 -24.65 -1.17 6.05
N ASP A 27 -24.51 0.15 5.90
CA ASP A 27 -24.43 0.85 4.62
C ASP A 27 -23.02 0.86 3.99
N GLY A 28 -22.05 0.22 4.67
CA GLY A 28 -20.66 0.14 4.22
C GLY A 28 -19.77 1.30 4.68
N SER A 29 -20.33 2.34 5.30
CA SER A 29 -19.56 3.44 5.87
C SER A 29 -18.75 3.00 7.08
N ILE A 30 -17.63 3.68 7.37
CA ILE A 30 -16.81 3.44 8.55
C ILE A 30 -16.95 4.63 9.50
N GLN A 31 -17.49 4.35 10.70
CA GLN A 31 -17.51 5.31 11.78
C GLN A 31 -16.19 5.24 12.56
N VAL A 32 -15.38 6.30 12.47
CA VAL A 32 -14.14 6.41 13.25
C VAL A 32 -14.50 6.69 14.72
N LEU A 33 -14.01 5.85 15.62
CA LEU A 33 -14.26 5.91 17.07
C LEU A 33 -13.02 6.29 17.86
N ALA A 34 -11.83 5.99 17.35
CA ALA A 34 -10.57 6.32 17.99
C ALA A 34 -9.53 6.74 16.94
N TYR A 35 -8.66 7.66 17.34
CA TYR A 35 -7.52 8.11 16.55
C TYR A 35 -6.32 8.39 17.47
N ALA A 36 -5.15 7.94 17.05
CA ALA A 36 -3.90 8.21 17.74
C ALA A 36 -2.77 8.48 16.73
N ARG A 37 -1.77 9.24 17.14
CA ARG A 37 -0.56 9.45 16.37
C ARG A 37 0.66 9.53 17.28
N GLU A 38 1.82 9.17 16.72
CA GLU A 38 3.15 9.32 17.32
C GLU A 38 4.09 9.96 16.29
N ASP A 39 5.08 10.70 16.76
CA ASP A 39 6.16 11.20 15.92
C ASP A 39 7.03 10.04 15.43
N ALA A 40 7.33 10.00 14.15
CA ALA A 40 8.14 8.96 13.51
C ALA A 40 9.48 9.49 12.97
N SER A 41 9.64 10.80 12.89
CA SER A 41 10.82 11.45 12.31
C SER A 41 12.17 10.95 12.87
N PRO A 42 12.30 10.53 14.16
CA PRO A 42 13.58 10.03 14.67
C PRO A 42 13.96 8.61 14.21
N PHE A 43 13.05 7.86 13.58
CA PHE A 43 13.30 6.45 13.28
C PHE A 43 12.68 5.93 11.97
N ILE A 44 11.89 6.75 11.27
CA ILE A 44 11.39 6.47 9.91
C ILE A 44 11.87 7.57 8.98
N HIS A 45 12.61 7.22 7.93
CA HIS A 45 13.05 8.16 6.90
C HIS A 45 12.66 7.66 5.52
N LYS A 46 12.05 8.53 4.73
CA LYS A 46 11.56 8.22 3.37
C LYS A 46 10.69 6.96 3.35
N GLY A 47 9.88 6.78 4.41
CA GLY A 47 8.99 5.64 4.61
C GLY A 47 9.68 4.33 5.04
N ALA A 48 10.99 4.32 5.27
CA ALA A 48 11.70 3.14 5.74
C ALA A 48 12.01 3.21 7.23
N ILE A 49 11.78 2.10 7.96
CA ILE A 49 12.08 1.99 9.39
C ILE A 49 13.58 1.71 9.54
N TYR A 50 14.29 2.61 10.21
CA TYR A 50 15.71 2.48 10.54
C TYR A 50 15.96 1.96 11.96
N ASN A 51 15.02 2.19 12.87
CA ASN A 51 15.12 1.71 14.24
C ASN A 51 13.86 0.94 14.61
N ILE A 52 13.97 -0.40 14.59
CA ILE A 52 12.86 -1.33 14.85
C ILE A 52 12.35 -1.18 16.29
N ASP A 53 13.26 -1.01 17.28
CA ASP A 53 12.88 -0.90 18.70
C ASP A 53 12.02 0.34 18.94
N LYS A 54 12.41 1.50 18.38
CA LYS A 54 11.63 2.73 18.49
C LYS A 54 10.29 2.63 17.74
N ALA A 55 10.27 2.00 16.59
CA ALA A 55 9.03 1.76 15.85
C ALA A 55 8.08 0.86 16.66
N ALA A 56 8.58 -0.21 17.25
CA ALA A 56 7.77 -1.10 18.10
C ALA A 56 7.23 -0.39 19.35
N GLN A 57 8.02 0.48 19.98
CA GLN A 57 7.55 1.29 21.11
C GLN A 57 6.43 2.26 20.70
N ALA A 58 6.58 2.92 19.55
CA ALA A 58 5.58 3.83 19.02
C ALA A 58 4.28 3.10 18.62
N LEU A 59 4.40 1.91 18.02
CA LEU A 59 3.25 1.04 17.73
C LEU A 59 2.52 0.64 19.01
N THR A 60 3.25 0.19 20.04
CA THR A 60 2.66 -0.13 21.34
C THR A 60 1.93 1.07 21.95
N SER A 61 2.52 2.27 21.87
CA SER A 61 1.89 3.49 22.36
C SER A 61 0.58 3.80 21.61
N ILE A 62 0.59 3.67 20.27
CA ILE A 62 -0.61 3.89 19.46
C ILE A 62 -1.73 2.92 19.81
N ILE A 63 -1.41 1.62 19.91
CA ILE A 63 -2.41 0.61 20.27
C ILE A 63 -3.01 0.93 21.65
N ASN A 64 -2.17 1.20 22.64
CA ASN A 64 -2.66 1.54 23.99
C ASN A 64 -3.56 2.79 23.98
N LYS A 65 -3.24 3.82 23.18
CA LYS A 65 -4.08 5.02 23.03
C LYS A 65 -5.42 4.71 22.38
N LEU A 66 -5.43 3.89 21.33
CA LEU A 66 -6.66 3.48 20.65
C LEU A 66 -7.54 2.63 21.57
N GLU A 67 -6.97 1.63 22.24
CA GLU A 67 -7.68 0.76 23.19
C GLU A 67 -8.26 1.57 24.36
N GLY A 68 -7.50 2.54 24.88
CA GLY A 68 -7.98 3.44 25.94
C GLY A 68 -9.17 4.30 25.50
N GLN A 69 -9.22 4.76 24.24
CA GLN A 69 -10.37 5.50 23.71
C GLN A 69 -11.57 4.59 23.44
N LEU A 70 -11.33 3.36 23.03
CA LEU A 70 -12.39 2.38 22.73
C LEU A 70 -12.94 1.68 23.97
N ASN A 71 -12.20 1.70 25.09
CA ASN A 71 -12.39 0.83 26.24
C ASN A 71 -12.49 -0.66 25.84
N ASN A 72 -11.70 -1.07 24.85
CA ASN A 72 -11.72 -2.40 24.29
C ASN A 72 -10.36 -2.75 23.67
N SER A 73 -10.03 -4.04 23.60
CA SER A 73 -8.78 -4.53 23.03
C SER A 73 -8.84 -4.65 21.52
N ILE A 74 -7.72 -4.36 20.85
CA ILE A 74 -7.51 -4.52 19.41
C ILE A 74 -6.69 -5.79 19.20
N ALA A 75 -7.28 -6.83 18.60
CA ALA A 75 -6.60 -8.09 18.36
C ALA A 75 -5.63 -8.01 17.16
N LYS A 76 -6.05 -7.36 16.08
CA LYS A 76 -5.28 -7.23 14.85
C LYS A 76 -5.55 -5.91 14.14
N VAL A 77 -4.60 -5.47 13.31
CA VAL A 77 -4.67 -4.21 12.59
C VAL A 77 -4.33 -4.38 11.11
N TYR A 78 -5.00 -3.63 10.25
CA TYR A 78 -4.59 -3.45 8.87
C TYR A 78 -3.41 -2.48 8.81
N VAL A 79 -2.41 -2.79 7.98
CA VAL A 79 -1.17 -2.01 7.92
C VAL A 79 -0.91 -1.53 6.50
N GLY A 80 -0.76 -0.23 6.35
CA GLY A 80 -0.35 0.40 5.10
C GLY A 80 1.18 0.47 4.99
N ILE A 81 1.73 -0.03 3.88
CA ILE A 81 3.15 0.06 3.55
C ILE A 81 3.38 1.10 2.45
N GLY A 82 4.33 2.00 2.68
CA GLY A 82 4.78 3.03 1.74
C GLY A 82 6.29 3.17 1.74
N GLY A 83 6.82 4.16 1.05
CA GLY A 83 8.25 4.51 1.11
C GLY A 83 8.94 4.58 -0.25
N GLN A 84 10.15 5.15 -0.25
CA GLN A 84 10.89 5.52 -1.46
C GLN A 84 11.25 4.36 -2.40
N SER A 85 11.26 3.13 -1.91
CA SER A 85 11.59 1.96 -2.74
C SER A 85 10.39 1.41 -3.53
N LEU A 86 9.19 1.93 -3.24
CA LEU A 86 7.96 1.53 -3.94
C LEU A 86 8.03 1.96 -5.41
N ARG A 87 7.78 1.02 -6.31
CA ARG A 87 7.68 1.27 -7.74
C ARG A 87 6.91 0.17 -8.43
N THR A 88 6.55 0.40 -9.68
CA THR A 88 5.94 -0.62 -10.52
C THR A 88 6.93 -1.26 -11.47
N VAL A 89 6.79 -2.58 -11.66
CA VAL A 89 7.55 -3.37 -12.63
C VAL A 89 6.54 -4.15 -13.48
N ARG A 90 6.70 -4.09 -14.80
CA ARG A 90 5.87 -4.88 -15.71
C ARG A 90 6.40 -6.29 -15.82
N ASN A 91 5.47 -7.25 -15.83
CA ASN A 91 5.76 -8.64 -16.09
C ASN A 91 4.65 -9.26 -16.95
N ALA A 92 4.95 -10.36 -17.59
CA ALA A 92 3.96 -11.12 -18.37
C ALA A 92 4.18 -12.61 -18.15
N VAL A 93 3.08 -13.34 -17.99
CA VAL A 93 3.06 -14.79 -17.84
C VAL A 93 2.21 -15.37 -18.95
N SER A 94 2.73 -16.40 -19.62
CA SER A 94 2.05 -17.02 -20.76
C SER A 94 1.77 -18.49 -20.49
N ARG A 95 0.62 -18.97 -20.98
CA ARG A 95 0.21 -20.38 -20.97
C ARG A 95 -0.25 -20.79 -22.35
N THR A 96 0.14 -22.01 -22.72
CA THR A 96 -0.40 -22.69 -23.89
C THR A 96 -1.23 -23.89 -23.41
N LEU A 97 -2.49 -23.96 -23.82
CA LEU A 97 -3.38 -25.05 -23.49
C LEU A 97 -3.21 -26.19 -24.51
N GLU A 98 -3.44 -27.41 -24.08
CA GLU A 98 -3.32 -28.59 -24.96
C GLU A 98 -4.27 -28.49 -26.15
N GLU A 99 -5.50 -28.03 -25.89
CA GLU A 99 -6.52 -27.76 -26.88
C GLU A 99 -7.22 -26.44 -26.64
N GLU A 100 -7.96 -25.94 -27.64
CA GLU A 100 -8.77 -24.73 -27.50
C GLU A 100 -9.82 -24.95 -26.40
N SER A 101 -9.78 -24.09 -25.37
CA SER A 101 -10.63 -24.20 -24.18
C SER A 101 -11.14 -22.85 -23.75
N ILE A 102 -12.24 -22.87 -23.00
CA ILE A 102 -12.76 -21.65 -22.35
C ILE A 102 -11.84 -21.29 -21.16
N ILE A 103 -11.33 -20.08 -21.13
CA ILE A 103 -10.49 -19.58 -20.04
C ILE A 103 -11.33 -19.54 -18.76
N SER A 104 -10.89 -20.29 -17.75
CA SER A 104 -11.53 -20.33 -16.43
C SER A 104 -10.92 -19.31 -15.47
N GLN A 105 -11.62 -19.05 -14.36
CA GLN A 105 -11.10 -18.21 -13.28
C GLN A 105 -9.85 -18.83 -12.65
N GLU A 106 -9.85 -20.16 -12.45
CA GLU A 106 -8.72 -20.89 -11.87
C GLU A 106 -7.44 -20.70 -12.70
N LEU A 107 -7.53 -20.75 -14.02
CA LEU A 107 -6.37 -20.50 -14.90
C LEU A 107 -5.86 -19.06 -14.78
N VAL A 108 -6.76 -18.09 -14.65
CA VAL A 108 -6.39 -16.68 -14.44
C VAL A 108 -5.70 -16.49 -13.10
N ASP A 109 -6.20 -17.14 -12.05
CA ASP A 109 -5.62 -17.09 -10.69
C ASP A 109 -4.22 -17.75 -10.69
N GLU A 110 -4.05 -18.93 -11.31
CA GLU A 110 -2.75 -19.59 -11.47
C GLU A 110 -1.72 -18.71 -12.19
N ILE A 111 -2.12 -18.03 -13.26
CA ILE A 111 -1.25 -17.10 -14.00
C ILE A 111 -0.87 -15.90 -13.11
N CYS A 112 -1.81 -15.41 -12.31
CA CYS A 112 -1.56 -14.32 -11.38
C CYS A 112 -0.60 -14.74 -10.25
N ASP A 113 -0.78 -15.94 -9.69
CA ASP A 113 0.09 -16.48 -8.64
C ASP A 113 1.50 -16.74 -9.16
N GLU A 114 1.65 -17.32 -10.37
CA GLU A 114 2.97 -17.45 -11.00
C GLU A 114 3.65 -16.09 -11.21
N ASN A 115 2.87 -15.05 -11.55
CA ASN A 115 3.41 -13.71 -11.66
C ASN A 115 3.89 -13.15 -10.32
N ARG A 116 3.25 -13.50 -9.20
CA ARG A 116 3.68 -13.09 -7.84
C ARG A 116 5.01 -13.71 -7.44
N ASP A 117 5.25 -14.94 -7.88
CA ASP A 117 6.45 -15.72 -7.55
C ASP A 117 7.65 -15.38 -8.43
N VAL A 118 7.55 -14.35 -9.27
CA VAL A 118 8.66 -13.91 -10.12
C VAL A 118 9.89 -13.56 -9.27
N PRO A 119 11.06 -14.16 -9.54
CA PRO A 119 12.26 -13.90 -8.75
C PRO A 119 12.76 -12.47 -8.97
N LEU A 120 12.79 -11.69 -7.90
CA LEU A 120 13.33 -10.33 -7.88
C LEU A 120 14.49 -10.24 -6.90
N VAL A 121 15.61 -9.67 -7.35
CA VAL A 121 16.79 -9.50 -6.47
C VAL A 121 16.52 -8.36 -5.48
N ASP A 122 16.61 -8.68 -4.18
CA ASP A 122 16.41 -7.74 -3.05
C ASP A 122 15.07 -6.97 -3.06
N MET A 123 14.09 -7.47 -3.79
CA MET A 123 12.76 -6.88 -3.90
C MET A 123 11.69 -7.92 -3.57
N SER A 124 10.55 -7.44 -3.06
CA SER A 124 9.34 -8.24 -2.85
C SER A 124 8.19 -7.65 -3.65
N VAL A 125 7.37 -8.52 -4.24
CA VAL A 125 6.07 -8.12 -4.79
C VAL A 125 5.14 -7.89 -3.61
N LEU A 126 4.55 -6.70 -3.54
CA LEU A 126 3.59 -6.32 -2.50
C LEU A 126 2.15 -6.44 -2.98
N ASP A 127 1.92 -6.13 -4.26
CA ASP A 127 0.61 -6.21 -4.88
C ASP A 127 0.75 -6.37 -6.39
N VAL A 128 -0.28 -6.90 -7.03
CA VAL A 128 -0.33 -7.14 -8.47
C VAL A 128 -1.56 -6.45 -9.06
N ALA A 129 -1.34 -5.57 -10.02
CA ALA A 129 -2.41 -4.95 -10.80
C ALA A 129 -2.47 -5.58 -12.20
N PRO A 130 -3.44 -6.48 -12.48
CA PRO A 130 -3.65 -7.01 -13.82
C PRO A 130 -3.91 -5.86 -14.81
N GLN A 131 -3.31 -5.94 -15.98
CA GLN A 131 -3.44 -4.92 -17.01
C GLN A 131 -4.39 -5.37 -18.11
N GLU A 132 -3.96 -6.32 -18.90
CA GLU A 132 -4.68 -6.86 -20.04
C GLU A 132 -4.25 -8.32 -20.25
N TYR A 133 -5.14 -9.11 -20.80
CA TYR A 133 -4.86 -10.49 -21.20
C TYR A 133 -4.92 -10.58 -22.72
N LYS A 134 -3.89 -11.16 -23.31
CA LYS A 134 -3.88 -11.48 -24.74
C LYS A 134 -4.25 -12.96 -24.89
N ILE A 135 -5.41 -13.22 -25.49
CA ILE A 135 -5.86 -14.56 -25.84
C ILE A 135 -5.72 -14.71 -27.34
N ASP A 136 -4.88 -15.66 -27.74
CA ASP A 136 -4.40 -15.83 -29.12
C ASP A 136 -3.85 -14.48 -29.66
N ASN A 137 -4.64 -13.76 -30.46
CA ASN A 137 -4.22 -12.47 -31.02
C ASN A 137 -5.11 -11.28 -30.57
N THR A 138 -6.01 -11.50 -29.61
CA THR A 138 -7.00 -10.48 -29.17
C THR A 138 -6.73 -10.07 -27.73
N LEU A 139 -6.84 -8.78 -27.45
CA LEU A 139 -6.70 -8.22 -26.10
C LEU A 139 -8.04 -8.20 -25.38
N HIS A 140 -8.04 -8.62 -24.14
CA HIS A 140 -9.20 -8.67 -23.24
C HIS A 140 -8.84 -8.11 -21.88
N VAL A 141 -9.72 -7.31 -21.30
CA VAL A 141 -9.61 -6.87 -19.89
C VAL A 141 -10.15 -7.97 -18.97
N GLU A 142 -11.23 -8.61 -19.39
CA GLU A 142 -11.87 -9.73 -18.70
C GLU A 142 -11.70 -11.01 -19.55
N PRO A 143 -10.74 -11.88 -19.18
CA PRO A 143 -10.40 -13.06 -19.98
C PRO A 143 -11.33 -14.24 -19.74
N VAL A 144 -12.00 -14.31 -18.57
CA VAL A 144 -12.83 -15.45 -18.17
C VAL A 144 -14.02 -15.60 -19.11
N GLY A 145 -14.24 -16.85 -19.59
CA GLY A 145 -15.31 -17.16 -20.54
C GLY A 145 -14.92 -16.99 -22.02
N VAL A 146 -13.74 -16.46 -22.33
CA VAL A 146 -13.22 -16.36 -23.70
C VAL A 146 -12.60 -17.68 -24.09
N ALA A 147 -12.87 -18.17 -25.33
CA ALA A 147 -12.23 -19.35 -25.87
C ALA A 147 -10.87 -19.00 -26.47
N GLY A 148 -9.87 -19.86 -26.27
CA GLY A 148 -8.55 -19.70 -26.84
C GLY A 148 -7.61 -20.84 -26.47
N ARG A 149 -6.46 -20.87 -27.13
CA ARG A 149 -5.42 -21.89 -26.91
C ARG A 149 -4.16 -21.28 -26.25
N TYR A 150 -3.92 -20.00 -26.44
CA TYR A 150 -2.77 -19.31 -25.91
C TYR A 150 -3.23 -18.07 -25.14
N ILE A 151 -2.82 -17.97 -23.88
CA ILE A 151 -3.11 -16.81 -23.04
C ILE A 151 -1.83 -16.20 -22.49
N THR A 152 -1.73 -14.87 -22.54
CA THR A 152 -0.69 -14.09 -21.87
C THR A 152 -1.34 -13.06 -20.97
N GLY A 153 -1.16 -13.18 -19.66
CA GLY A 153 -1.50 -12.14 -18.69
C GLY A 153 -0.39 -11.10 -18.63
N GLN A 154 -0.75 -9.83 -18.77
CA GLN A 154 0.15 -8.69 -18.54
C GLN A 154 -0.14 -8.09 -17.17
N PHE A 155 0.90 -7.90 -16.38
CA PHE A 155 0.79 -7.44 -14.99
C PHE A 155 1.67 -6.22 -14.73
N LEU A 156 1.20 -5.38 -13.83
CA LEU A 156 1.97 -4.32 -13.22
C LEU A 156 2.17 -4.70 -11.75
N ASN A 157 3.36 -5.19 -11.41
CA ASN A 157 3.71 -5.58 -10.05
C ASN A 157 4.13 -4.36 -9.27
N ILE A 158 3.53 -4.12 -8.11
CA ILE A 158 3.98 -3.13 -7.16
C ILE A 158 5.02 -3.80 -6.27
N VAL A 159 6.24 -3.30 -6.33
CA VAL A 159 7.39 -3.90 -5.65
C VAL A 159 8.07 -2.90 -4.73
N ALA A 160 8.70 -3.41 -3.68
CA ALA A 160 9.56 -2.62 -2.79
C ALA A 160 10.77 -3.44 -2.37
N ARG A 161 11.78 -2.80 -1.78
CA ARG A 161 12.90 -3.53 -1.17
C ARG A 161 12.40 -4.53 -0.13
N ALA A 162 12.92 -5.74 -0.16
CA ALA A 162 12.54 -6.79 0.80
C ALA A 162 12.78 -6.36 2.26
N SER A 163 13.82 -5.56 2.51
CA SER A 163 14.09 -5.00 3.83
C SER A 163 12.99 -4.07 4.35
N LEU A 164 12.26 -3.38 3.47
CA LEU A 164 11.14 -2.52 3.87
C LEU A 164 10.04 -3.34 4.54
N LYS A 165 9.60 -4.42 3.86
CA LYS A 165 8.60 -5.37 4.38
C LYS A 165 9.09 -6.02 5.66
N LYS A 166 10.32 -6.56 5.67
CA LYS A 166 10.92 -7.26 6.81
C LYS A 166 11.02 -6.38 8.06
N ASN A 167 11.50 -5.14 7.93
CA ASN A 167 11.63 -4.24 9.08
C ASN A 167 10.27 -3.87 9.66
N LEU A 168 9.27 -3.70 8.81
CA LEU A 168 7.91 -3.44 9.24
C LEU A 168 7.36 -4.64 10.02
N GLU A 169 7.39 -5.85 9.45
CA GLU A 169 6.93 -7.08 10.10
C GLU A 169 7.61 -7.29 11.47
N HIS A 170 8.95 -7.14 11.53
CA HIS A 170 9.68 -7.24 12.81
C HIS A 170 9.26 -6.20 13.85
N SER A 171 8.92 -4.97 13.42
CA SER A 171 8.45 -3.94 14.35
C SER A 171 7.09 -4.31 14.96
N PHE A 172 6.20 -4.91 14.17
CA PHE A 172 4.90 -5.39 14.64
C PHE A 172 5.03 -6.65 15.53
N GLU A 173 5.89 -7.59 15.17
CA GLU A 173 6.21 -8.76 15.99
C GLU A 173 6.73 -8.33 17.37
N GLN A 174 7.66 -7.39 17.41
CA GLN A 174 8.24 -6.88 18.65
C GLN A 174 7.22 -6.09 19.49
N ALA A 175 6.33 -5.36 18.84
CA ALA A 175 5.21 -4.67 19.50
C ALA A 175 4.11 -5.65 19.96
N LYS A 176 4.16 -6.94 19.55
CA LYS A 176 3.14 -7.97 19.79
C LYS A 176 1.75 -7.57 19.25
N VAL A 177 1.75 -6.92 18.10
CA VAL A 177 0.54 -6.51 17.38
C VAL A 177 0.40 -7.39 16.15
N GLU A 178 -0.72 -8.09 16.03
CA GLU A 178 -1.01 -8.94 14.89
C GLU A 178 -1.42 -8.09 13.68
N ILE A 179 -0.83 -8.38 12.52
CA ILE A 179 -1.22 -7.77 11.25
C ILE A 179 -2.40 -8.57 10.69
N ALA A 180 -3.48 -7.87 10.33
CA ALA A 180 -4.65 -8.46 9.68
C ALA A 180 -4.36 -8.58 8.18
N ASP A 181 -4.49 -9.81 7.66
CA ASP A 181 -4.27 -10.13 6.26
C ASP A 181 -2.86 -9.73 5.76
N ASP A 182 -2.70 -9.50 4.46
CA ASP A 182 -1.46 -9.00 3.87
C ASP A 182 -1.29 -7.48 4.09
N LEU A 183 -0.05 -7.01 3.95
CA LEU A 183 0.27 -5.59 3.97
C LEU A 183 -0.39 -4.87 2.79
N LEU A 184 -1.08 -3.78 3.07
CA LEU A 184 -1.72 -2.96 2.06
C LEU A 184 -0.73 -1.94 1.49
N VAL A 185 -0.71 -1.75 0.19
CA VAL A 185 0.05 -0.65 -0.42
C VAL A 185 -0.66 0.66 -0.10
N ALA A 186 -0.09 1.47 0.81
CA ALA A 186 -0.74 2.69 1.30
C ALA A 186 -1.16 3.66 0.17
N PRO A 187 -0.35 3.93 -0.86
CA PRO A 187 -0.76 4.78 -1.98
C PRO A 187 -1.99 4.27 -2.73
N THR A 188 -2.13 2.95 -2.94
CA THR A 188 -3.32 2.40 -3.63
C THR A 188 -4.56 2.46 -2.75
N ALA A 189 -4.40 2.30 -1.44
CA ALA A 189 -5.49 2.50 -0.47
C ALA A 189 -5.93 3.97 -0.44
N LEU A 190 -4.99 4.93 -0.44
CA LEU A 190 -5.28 6.36 -0.56
C LEU A 190 -6.05 6.67 -1.84
N ALA A 191 -5.60 6.14 -2.99
CA ALA A 191 -6.27 6.36 -4.26
C ALA A 191 -7.75 5.89 -4.22
N LYS A 192 -8.02 4.72 -3.63
CA LYS A 192 -9.39 4.21 -3.44
C LYS A 192 -10.24 5.08 -2.51
N ALA A 193 -9.62 5.78 -1.58
CA ALA A 193 -10.34 6.66 -0.64
C ALA A 193 -10.67 8.04 -1.22
N VAL A 194 -9.84 8.57 -2.12
CA VAL A 194 -9.95 9.97 -2.60
C VAL A 194 -10.40 10.12 -4.06
N LEU A 195 -10.14 9.12 -4.91
CA LEU A 195 -10.52 9.16 -6.32
C LEU A 195 -11.89 8.51 -6.55
N THR A 196 -12.64 9.11 -7.44
CA THR A 196 -13.89 8.53 -7.93
C THR A 196 -13.63 7.52 -9.05
N GLU A 197 -14.54 6.57 -9.24
CA GLU A 197 -14.46 5.62 -10.36
C GLU A 197 -14.43 6.32 -11.74
N ASN A 198 -15.12 7.46 -11.86
CA ASN A 198 -15.15 8.25 -13.10
C ASN A 198 -13.78 8.88 -13.41
N GLU A 199 -13.08 9.38 -12.39
CA GLU A 199 -11.71 9.91 -12.54
C GLU A 199 -10.74 8.79 -12.94
N MET A 200 -10.76 7.66 -12.23
CA MET A 200 -9.91 6.52 -12.55
C MET A 200 -10.19 5.96 -13.95
N ARG A 201 -11.45 5.93 -14.39
CA ARG A 201 -11.83 5.48 -15.73
C ARG A 201 -11.39 6.47 -16.81
N SER A 202 -11.66 7.76 -16.62
CA SER A 202 -11.32 8.81 -17.59
C SER A 202 -9.81 9.00 -17.73
N GLY A 203 -9.08 8.67 -16.68
CA GLY A 203 -7.65 8.85 -16.56
C GLY A 203 -7.31 10.05 -15.69
N CYS A 204 -6.54 9.78 -14.62
CA CYS A 204 -6.09 10.79 -13.67
C CYS A 204 -4.70 10.45 -13.14
N ALA A 205 -4.03 11.46 -12.60
CA ALA A 205 -2.84 11.31 -11.78
C ALA A 205 -3.16 11.78 -10.35
N LEU A 206 -2.85 10.93 -9.37
CA LEU A 206 -2.86 11.29 -7.96
C LEU A 206 -1.43 11.58 -7.53
N VAL A 207 -1.22 12.76 -6.97
CA VAL A 207 0.06 13.15 -6.37
C VAL A 207 -0.15 13.32 -4.87
N ASP A 208 0.51 12.48 -4.10
CA ASP A 208 0.54 12.54 -2.64
C ASP A 208 1.86 13.16 -2.19
N PHE A 209 1.78 14.36 -1.60
CA PHE A 209 2.91 15.15 -1.20
C PHE A 209 3.18 14.98 0.31
N GLY A 210 4.06 14.04 0.64
CA GLY A 210 4.42 13.71 2.02
C GLY A 210 5.58 14.56 2.57
N ALA A 211 6.02 14.23 3.78
CA ALA A 211 7.14 14.92 4.44
C ALA A 211 8.48 14.68 3.73
N ASP A 212 8.85 13.41 3.48
CA ASP A 212 10.13 13.03 2.85
C ASP A 212 9.97 12.50 1.44
N THR A 213 8.75 12.21 1.00
CA THR A 213 8.50 11.56 -0.29
C THR A 213 7.29 12.15 -0.96
N THR A 214 7.31 12.15 -2.29
CA THR A 214 6.14 12.44 -3.12
C THR A 214 5.79 11.20 -3.92
N THR A 215 4.56 10.71 -3.78
CA THR A 215 4.07 9.54 -4.50
C THR A 215 3.20 9.95 -5.67
N VAL A 216 3.41 9.34 -6.83
CA VAL A 216 2.62 9.57 -8.03
C VAL A 216 1.99 8.27 -8.47
N LEU A 217 0.65 8.27 -8.61
CA LEU A 217 -0.12 7.18 -9.21
C LEU A 217 -0.82 7.69 -10.45
N VAL A 218 -0.90 6.84 -11.48
CA VAL A 218 -1.64 7.13 -12.71
C VAL A 218 -2.64 6.02 -12.95
N TYR A 219 -3.89 6.40 -13.11
CA TYR A 219 -4.99 5.50 -13.46
C TYR A 219 -5.53 5.79 -14.86
N LYS A 220 -5.98 4.76 -15.55
CA LYS A 220 -6.72 4.83 -16.82
C LYS A 220 -7.56 3.58 -16.97
N ASN A 221 -8.82 3.72 -17.38
CA ASN A 221 -9.78 2.63 -17.52
C ASN A 221 -9.97 1.83 -16.21
N ASN A 222 -9.97 2.51 -15.05
CA ASN A 222 -9.98 1.93 -13.70
C ASN A 222 -8.77 1.04 -13.35
N ILE A 223 -7.73 1.04 -14.16
CA ILE A 223 -6.53 0.23 -13.97
C ILE A 223 -5.37 1.14 -13.58
N LEU A 224 -4.61 0.75 -12.55
CA LEU A 224 -3.35 1.40 -12.19
C LEU A 224 -2.34 1.17 -13.33
N ARG A 225 -1.83 2.25 -13.92
CA ARG A 225 -0.87 2.22 -15.03
C ARG A 225 0.55 2.56 -14.62
N TYR A 226 0.70 3.26 -13.49
CA TYR A 226 2.00 3.67 -12.99
C TYR A 226 1.92 4.00 -11.50
N LEU A 227 2.97 3.64 -10.76
CA LEU A 227 3.22 4.08 -9.39
C LEU A 227 4.72 4.29 -9.24
N SER A 228 5.10 5.42 -8.68
CA SER A 228 6.49 5.71 -8.30
C SER A 228 6.53 6.66 -7.11
N VAL A 229 7.60 6.57 -6.35
CA VAL A 229 7.86 7.43 -5.20
C VAL A 229 9.15 8.20 -5.43
N LEU A 230 9.05 9.51 -5.39
CA LEU A 230 10.18 10.43 -5.44
C LEU A 230 10.68 10.66 -4.00
N PRO A 231 11.98 10.58 -3.73
CA PRO A 231 12.55 10.78 -2.40
C PRO A 231 12.69 12.27 -2.03
N LEU A 232 11.68 13.06 -2.33
CA LEU A 232 11.56 14.51 -2.08
C LEU A 232 10.16 14.79 -1.54
N GLY A 233 10.07 15.61 -0.51
CA GLY A 233 8.81 16.00 0.14
C GLY A 233 8.90 17.37 0.79
N GLY A 234 7.96 17.71 1.64
CA GLY A 234 7.88 19.00 2.34
C GLY A 234 9.14 19.34 3.14
N ASN A 235 9.73 18.33 3.81
CA ASN A 235 10.96 18.54 4.60
C ASN A 235 12.14 19.06 3.76
N ASN A 236 12.18 18.79 2.45
CA ASN A 236 13.21 19.36 1.58
C ASN A 236 13.03 20.87 1.42
N ILE A 237 11.79 21.36 1.35
CA ILE A 237 11.49 22.79 1.28
C ILE A 237 11.86 23.45 2.60
N THR A 238 11.41 22.88 3.72
CA THR A 238 11.75 23.38 5.08
C THR A 238 13.27 23.45 5.27
N HIS A 239 14.00 22.40 4.87
CA HIS A 239 15.46 22.35 4.95
C HIS A 239 16.13 23.42 4.08
N ASP A 240 15.64 23.67 2.88
CA ASP A 240 16.16 24.73 2.02
C ASP A 240 15.94 26.12 2.64
N ILE A 241 14.80 26.34 3.31
CA ILE A 241 14.51 27.58 4.04
C ILE A 241 15.42 27.74 5.25
N THR A 242 15.68 26.67 6.03
CA THR A 242 16.61 26.76 7.18
C THR A 242 18.03 27.17 6.77
N SER A 243 18.44 26.89 5.52
CA SER A 243 19.73 27.34 4.99
C SER A 243 19.88 28.87 4.96
N LEU A 244 18.77 29.61 5.07
CA LEU A 244 18.73 31.07 5.20
C LEU A 244 18.94 31.57 6.65
N GLN A 245 19.49 30.73 7.53
CA GLN A 245 19.72 31.00 8.95
C GLN A 245 18.42 31.16 9.77
N MET A 246 17.38 30.42 9.41
CA MET A 246 16.14 30.32 10.15
C MET A 246 16.11 29.04 10.99
N GLU A 247 15.47 29.11 12.15
CA GLU A 247 15.16 27.91 12.94
C GLU A 247 14.11 27.05 12.22
N GLU A 248 14.17 25.72 12.41
CA GLU A 248 13.31 24.77 11.71
C GLU A 248 11.82 25.06 11.96
N GLU A 249 11.44 25.39 13.20
CA GLU A 249 10.06 25.74 13.54
C GLU A 249 9.56 27.03 12.85
N GLU A 250 10.45 27.95 12.53
CA GLU A 250 10.11 29.17 11.78
C GLU A 250 10.00 28.86 10.28
N ALA A 251 10.91 28.05 9.76
CA ALA A 251 10.90 27.61 8.38
C ALA A 251 9.65 26.80 8.02
N GLU A 252 9.15 25.98 8.96
CA GLU A 252 7.93 25.16 8.76
C GLU A 252 6.65 26.02 8.70
N LYS A 253 6.68 27.25 9.17
CA LYS A 253 5.53 28.17 9.18
C LYS A 253 5.43 29.05 7.93
N LEU A 254 6.47 29.05 7.11
CA LEU A 254 6.51 29.80 5.83
C LEU A 254 5.96 28.99 4.67
#